data_74bf1b08ffff74c577032f13074b9ee8
#
_entry.id   74bf1b08ffff74c577032f13074b9ee8
#
_cell.length_a   1.000
_cell.length_b   1.000
_cell.length_c   1.000
_cell.angle_alpha   90.00
_cell.angle_beta   90.00
_cell.angle_gamma   90.00
#
_symmetry.space_group_name_H-M   'P 1'
#
loop_
_entity.id
_entity.type
_entity.pdbx_description
1 polymer ?
#
loop_
_entity_poly.entity_id
_entity_poly.type
_entity_poly.pdbx_seq_one_letter_code
_entity_poly.pdbx_strand_id
1 'polypeptide(L)'
;MGSVTAVAGSTIEVTWVGPNNNGDYIALAAVGAQVNEELSYTYTDNGNPAALTLPTDPGSYELRYIANGDKRKILASRPITGTAPTVALEAPETVAAGAKFEVTWVGPNNDNDAITVAILGSKAGDHVDHRFTVNGNPAPLTAPDKPGTYVLRYVASGNKAKVLARRVLTVSGAGAGPLAPGMAVLEAAERGVAGGQIEVFWAGPGFAGDMIVTRKIGSVAAESSVAVTSGNPVVLPLPAAPGQYLIHYLTGAGQTSIGKLLVLVE
;
A
#
# COMPACT_ATOMS: atom_id res chain seq x y z
N MET A 1 -7.97 31.97 4.10
CA MET A 1 -7.08 31.36 3.09
C MET A 1 -7.59 29.95 2.83
N GLY A 2 -7.81 29.56 1.55
CA GLY A 2 -8.28 28.24 1.23
C GLY A 2 -7.24 27.17 1.63
N SER A 3 -7.72 25.98 2.03
CA SER A 3 -6.85 24.81 2.23
C SER A 3 -6.24 24.41 0.89
N VAL A 4 -4.93 24.12 0.88
CA VAL A 4 -4.28 23.54 -0.28
C VAL A 4 -4.52 22.03 -0.24
N THR A 5 -4.79 21.42 -1.38
CA THR A 5 -4.92 19.97 -1.50
C THR A 5 -3.80 19.41 -2.36
N ALA A 6 -3.30 18.24 -2.01
CA ALA A 6 -2.34 17.48 -2.82
C ALA A 6 -2.61 15.99 -2.67
N VAL A 7 -2.13 15.18 -3.62
CA VAL A 7 -2.31 13.74 -3.55
C VAL A 7 -1.37 13.16 -2.47
N ALA A 8 -1.91 12.33 -1.58
CA ALA A 8 -1.11 11.64 -0.58
C ALA A 8 -0.01 10.79 -1.25
N GLY A 9 1.20 10.84 -0.71
CA GLY A 9 2.37 10.21 -1.29
C GLY A 9 3.01 10.99 -2.45
N SER A 10 2.45 12.11 -2.93
CA SER A 10 3.10 12.91 -3.98
C SER A 10 4.09 13.91 -3.42
N THR A 11 5.09 14.27 -4.24
CA THR A 11 6.00 15.37 -3.96
C THR A 11 5.38 16.68 -4.46
N ILE A 12 5.38 17.70 -3.63
CA ILE A 12 4.90 19.05 -3.92
C ILE A 12 6.04 20.06 -3.85
N GLU A 13 5.91 21.14 -4.60
CA GLU A 13 6.80 22.29 -4.51
C GLU A 13 6.15 23.39 -3.66
N VAL A 14 6.86 23.83 -2.64
CA VAL A 14 6.42 24.85 -1.70
C VAL A 14 7.26 26.11 -1.88
N THR A 15 6.66 27.16 -2.46
CA THR A 15 7.28 28.49 -2.47
C THR A 15 7.17 29.12 -1.08
N TRP A 16 8.23 29.75 -0.64
CA TRP A 16 8.33 30.31 0.69
C TRP A 16 8.96 31.70 0.69
N VAL A 17 8.68 32.48 1.74
CA VAL A 17 9.32 33.77 2.03
C VAL A 17 9.69 33.75 3.51
N GLY A 18 10.94 34.02 3.81
CA GLY A 18 11.44 34.00 5.19
C GLY A 18 12.90 34.46 5.29
N PRO A 19 13.50 34.41 6.50
CA PRO A 19 14.83 34.89 6.75
C PRO A 19 15.94 34.19 5.98
N ASN A 20 15.75 32.90 5.66
CA ASN A 20 16.75 32.06 4.98
C ASN A 20 18.10 31.99 5.73
N ASN A 21 18.06 31.87 7.05
CA ASN A 21 19.27 31.66 7.83
C ASN A 21 19.77 30.22 7.68
N ASN A 22 21.05 30.02 7.95
CA ASN A 22 21.62 28.67 7.91
C ASN A 22 20.86 27.70 8.83
N GLY A 23 20.42 26.61 8.26
CA GLY A 23 19.65 25.59 8.95
C GLY A 23 18.14 25.87 9.10
N ASP A 24 17.62 26.99 8.55
CA ASP A 24 16.17 27.16 8.39
C ASP A 24 15.63 26.11 7.42
N TYR A 25 14.39 25.65 7.61
CA TYR A 25 13.82 24.62 6.74
C TYR A 25 12.30 24.74 6.58
N ILE A 26 11.82 24.26 5.45
CA ILE A 26 10.39 24.05 5.18
C ILE A 26 10.06 22.62 5.55
N ALA A 27 9.02 22.43 6.32
CA ALA A 27 8.62 21.14 6.85
C ALA A 27 7.14 20.81 6.61
N LEU A 28 6.84 19.53 6.57
CA LEU A 28 5.50 18.97 6.65
C LEU A 28 5.37 18.26 8.00
N ALA A 29 4.30 18.51 8.72
CA ALA A 29 4.01 17.90 10.02
C ALA A 29 2.54 17.50 10.14
N ALA A 30 2.22 16.58 11.07
CA ALA A 30 0.84 16.34 11.47
C ALA A 30 0.26 17.62 12.13
N VAL A 31 -1.05 17.81 12.02
CA VAL A 31 -1.72 18.95 12.68
C VAL A 31 -1.50 18.87 14.19
N GLY A 32 -0.99 19.97 14.75
CA GLY A 32 -0.71 20.08 16.18
C GLY A 32 0.58 19.38 16.66
N ALA A 33 1.37 18.77 15.77
CA ALA A 33 2.65 18.18 16.12
C ALA A 33 3.62 19.24 16.69
N GLN A 34 4.49 18.83 17.61
CA GLN A 34 5.51 19.70 18.17
C GLN A 34 6.59 20.01 17.11
N VAL A 35 7.40 21.04 17.36
CA VAL A 35 8.65 21.28 16.61
C VAL A 35 9.58 20.08 16.85
N ASN A 36 10.16 19.53 15.79
CA ASN A 36 10.97 18.29 15.71
C ASN A 36 10.16 17.00 15.55
N GLU A 37 8.85 17.09 15.27
CA GLU A 37 7.99 15.95 14.90
C GLU A 37 7.57 16.07 13.43
N GLU A 38 8.52 16.49 12.58
CA GLU A 38 8.29 16.65 11.15
C GLU A 38 8.22 15.28 10.45
N LEU A 39 7.31 15.17 9.48
CA LEU A 39 7.15 13.99 8.62
C LEU A 39 8.11 13.99 7.44
N SER A 40 8.36 15.19 6.89
CA SER A 40 9.38 15.46 5.89
C SER A 40 9.84 16.92 5.97
N TYR A 41 11.05 17.22 5.52
CA TYR A 41 11.57 18.59 5.47
C TYR A 41 12.64 18.77 4.40
N THR A 42 12.83 20.02 4.00
CA THR A 42 13.89 20.46 3.07
C THR A 42 14.47 21.78 3.59
N TYR A 43 15.80 21.88 3.69
CA TYR A 43 16.46 23.11 4.09
C TYR A 43 16.22 24.23 3.08
N THR A 44 16.08 25.48 3.58
CA THR A 44 15.82 26.65 2.73
C THR A 44 16.99 27.00 1.80
N ASP A 45 18.20 26.65 2.18
CA ASP A 45 19.43 26.83 1.37
C ASP A 45 19.48 25.84 0.17
N ASN A 46 18.68 24.78 0.15
CA ASN A 46 18.54 23.89 -1.02
C ASN A 46 17.76 24.54 -2.17
N GLY A 47 17.14 25.71 -1.94
CA GLY A 47 16.44 26.48 -2.98
C GLY A 47 15.00 26.83 -2.64
N ASN A 48 14.41 27.59 -3.55
CA ASN A 48 13.00 27.98 -3.54
C ASN A 48 12.43 27.80 -4.95
N PRO A 49 11.47 26.91 -5.18
CA PRO A 49 10.66 26.22 -4.18
C PRO A 49 11.38 25.08 -3.45
N ALA A 50 10.89 24.72 -2.25
CA ALA A 50 11.27 23.54 -1.49
C ALA A 50 10.40 22.34 -1.89
N ALA A 51 11.03 21.21 -2.25
CA ALA A 51 10.34 19.96 -2.55
C ALA A 51 10.04 19.19 -1.25
N LEU A 52 8.79 18.81 -1.03
CA LEU A 52 8.32 18.01 0.11
C LEU A 52 7.42 16.88 -0.34
N THR A 53 7.64 15.67 0.17
CA THR A 53 6.78 14.52 -0.10
C THR A 53 5.74 14.37 1.00
N LEU A 54 4.46 14.31 0.62
CA LEU A 54 3.36 14.02 1.55
C LEU A 54 3.43 12.57 2.03
N PRO A 55 2.94 12.29 3.25
CA PRO A 55 2.69 10.93 3.68
C PRO A 55 1.75 10.19 2.70
N THR A 56 1.92 8.87 2.62
CA THR A 56 1.06 8.01 1.77
C THR A 56 -0.36 7.83 2.33
N ASP A 57 -0.59 8.24 3.57
CA ASP A 57 -1.92 8.26 4.19
C ASP A 57 -2.62 9.58 3.84
N PRO A 58 -3.87 9.54 3.34
CA PRO A 58 -4.69 10.72 3.22
C PRO A 58 -4.95 11.34 4.59
N GLY A 59 -5.04 12.68 4.66
CA GLY A 59 -5.26 13.33 5.94
C GLY A 59 -4.97 14.82 5.92
N SER A 60 -5.08 15.44 7.10
CA SER A 60 -4.79 16.86 7.31
C SER A 60 -3.39 17.02 7.88
N TYR A 61 -2.60 17.91 7.27
CA TYR A 61 -1.22 18.19 7.60
C TYR A 61 -0.99 19.70 7.66
N GLU A 62 0.19 20.10 8.11
CA GLU A 62 0.64 21.50 8.13
C GLU A 62 1.98 21.64 7.43
N LEU A 63 2.06 22.58 6.49
CA LEU A 63 3.33 23.11 5.99
C LEU A 63 3.82 24.16 6.96
N ARG A 64 5.10 24.12 7.33
CA ARG A 64 5.71 24.99 8.32
C ARG A 64 7.03 25.58 7.81
N TYR A 65 7.27 26.85 8.07
CA TYR A 65 8.61 27.44 8.02
C TYR A 65 9.20 27.37 9.42
N ILE A 66 10.30 26.67 9.58
CA ILE A 66 11.00 26.51 10.86
C ILE A 66 12.30 27.30 10.82
N ALA A 67 12.42 28.28 11.70
CA ALA A 67 13.67 28.98 11.93
C ALA A 67 14.59 28.15 12.84
N ASN A 68 15.85 27.99 12.41
CA ASN A 68 16.89 27.38 13.20
C ASN A 68 17.55 28.43 14.09
N GLY A 69 17.76 28.13 15.38
CA GLY A 69 18.37 29.02 16.38
C GLY A 69 18.57 28.25 17.68
N ASP A 70 18.87 28.92 18.77
CA ASP A 70 19.01 28.29 20.10
C ASP A 70 17.79 27.44 20.48
N LYS A 71 16.62 27.87 20.02
CA LYS A 71 15.39 27.09 20.03
C LYS A 71 14.71 27.18 18.66
N ARG A 72 14.42 26.04 18.07
CA ARG A 72 13.65 26.00 16.81
C ARG A 72 12.28 26.63 17.01
N LYS A 73 11.85 27.43 16.04
CA LYS A 73 10.60 28.18 16.10
C LYS A 73 9.83 28.10 14.78
N ILE A 74 8.53 27.81 14.87
CA ILE A 74 7.61 27.92 13.73
C ILE A 74 7.39 29.42 13.47
N LEU A 75 7.82 29.94 12.32
CA LEU A 75 7.58 31.31 11.91
C LEU A 75 6.28 31.46 11.13
N ALA A 76 5.92 30.46 10.37
CA ALA A 76 4.68 30.42 9.61
C ALA A 76 4.16 28.97 9.50
N SER A 77 2.85 28.82 9.43
CA SER A 77 2.22 27.54 9.12
C SER A 77 1.04 27.74 8.15
N ARG A 78 0.77 26.69 7.36
CA ARG A 78 -0.35 26.65 6.42
C ARG A 78 -0.94 25.24 6.38
N PRO A 79 -2.28 25.05 6.48
CA PRO A 79 -2.89 23.75 6.37
C PRO A 79 -2.80 23.22 4.93
N ILE A 80 -2.61 21.91 4.81
CA ILE A 80 -2.66 21.16 3.56
C ILE A 80 -3.41 19.85 3.79
N THR A 81 -4.26 19.47 2.82
CA THR A 81 -4.99 18.19 2.87
C THR A 81 -4.41 17.22 1.85
N GLY A 82 -3.93 16.07 2.32
CA GLY A 82 -3.58 14.93 1.49
C GLY A 82 -4.83 14.16 1.07
N THR A 83 -5.08 14.07 -0.24
CA THR A 83 -6.19 13.28 -0.81
C THR A 83 -5.71 11.88 -1.19
N ALA A 84 -6.62 10.89 -1.23
CA ALA A 84 -6.27 9.54 -1.63
C ALA A 84 -5.70 9.52 -3.07
N PRO A 85 -4.57 8.81 -3.31
CA PRO A 85 -4.04 8.66 -4.67
C PRO A 85 -4.93 7.71 -5.48
N THR A 86 -5.09 7.99 -6.76
CA THR A 86 -5.58 7.00 -7.73
C THR A 86 -4.40 6.13 -8.13
N VAL A 87 -4.51 4.82 -7.91
CA VAL A 87 -3.45 3.87 -8.27
C VAL A 87 -4.07 2.69 -9.01
N ALA A 88 -3.48 2.32 -10.14
CA ALA A 88 -3.93 1.20 -10.95
C ALA A 88 -2.74 0.44 -11.56
N LEU A 89 -2.93 -0.84 -11.83
CA LEU A 89 -1.98 -1.74 -12.48
C LEU A 89 -2.68 -2.50 -13.59
N GLU A 90 -2.11 -2.45 -14.80
CA GLU A 90 -2.56 -3.22 -15.94
C GLU A 90 -1.44 -4.14 -16.43
N ALA A 91 -1.72 -5.42 -16.57
CA ALA A 91 -0.77 -6.44 -16.99
C ALA A 91 -1.52 -7.67 -17.54
N PRO A 92 -0.86 -8.59 -18.26
CA PRO A 92 -1.42 -9.89 -18.57
C PRO A 92 -1.83 -10.64 -17.29
N GLU A 93 -2.95 -11.35 -17.31
CA GLU A 93 -3.41 -12.16 -16.18
C GLU A 93 -2.53 -13.40 -15.96
N THR A 94 -1.98 -13.92 -17.07
CA THR A 94 -1.12 -15.10 -17.07
C THR A 94 0.12 -14.87 -17.90
N VAL A 95 1.27 -15.26 -17.36
CA VAL A 95 2.58 -15.23 -18.03
C VAL A 95 3.29 -16.56 -17.83
N ALA A 96 4.17 -16.95 -18.77
CA ALA A 96 4.99 -18.14 -18.58
C ALA A 96 6.09 -17.90 -17.53
N ALA A 97 6.52 -18.94 -16.82
CA ALA A 97 7.64 -18.88 -15.89
C ALA A 97 8.90 -18.35 -16.60
N GLY A 98 9.60 -17.41 -15.97
CA GLY A 98 10.79 -16.74 -16.49
C GLY A 98 10.56 -15.78 -17.65
N ALA A 99 9.32 -15.59 -18.13
CA ALA A 99 9.03 -14.71 -19.25
C ALA A 99 9.13 -13.23 -18.85
N LYS A 100 9.57 -12.39 -19.79
CA LYS A 100 9.47 -10.93 -19.65
C LYS A 100 8.07 -10.45 -20.02
N PHE A 101 7.56 -9.49 -19.27
CA PHE A 101 6.27 -8.86 -19.51
C PHE A 101 6.28 -7.40 -19.04
N GLU A 102 5.27 -6.65 -19.41
CA GLU A 102 5.16 -5.24 -19.08
C GLU A 102 3.95 -4.97 -18.20
N VAL A 103 4.11 -4.03 -17.26
CA VAL A 103 3.05 -3.54 -16.39
C VAL A 103 2.86 -2.05 -16.63
N THR A 104 1.69 -1.66 -17.14
CA THR A 104 1.27 -0.27 -17.19
C THR A 104 0.68 0.13 -15.84
N TRP A 105 0.97 1.32 -15.38
CA TRP A 105 0.58 1.75 -14.04
C TRP A 105 0.14 3.21 -13.98
N VAL A 106 -0.65 3.54 -12.97
CA VAL A 106 -1.00 4.91 -12.54
C VAL A 106 -0.67 5.01 -11.06
N GLY A 107 -0.07 6.11 -10.62
CA GLY A 107 0.29 6.33 -9.23
C GLY A 107 1.13 7.59 -9.01
N PRO A 108 1.57 7.86 -7.76
CA PRO A 108 2.29 9.08 -7.39
C PRO A 108 3.61 9.32 -8.13
N ASN A 109 4.33 8.27 -8.51
CA ASN A 109 5.61 8.34 -9.24
C ASN A 109 6.71 9.11 -8.51
N ASN A 110 6.86 8.86 -7.22
CA ASN A 110 7.97 9.45 -6.46
C ASN A 110 9.26 8.65 -6.66
N ASP A 111 10.38 9.26 -6.29
CA ASP A 111 11.65 8.57 -6.20
C ASP A 111 11.52 7.32 -5.31
N ASN A 112 12.02 6.19 -5.82
CA ASN A 112 11.95 4.86 -5.20
C ASN A 112 10.54 4.24 -5.07
N ASP A 113 9.47 4.84 -5.63
CA ASP A 113 8.25 4.09 -5.87
C ASP A 113 8.54 2.97 -6.87
N ALA A 114 7.96 1.80 -6.67
CA ALA A 114 8.28 0.63 -7.49
C ALA A 114 7.05 -0.17 -7.90
N ILE A 115 7.10 -0.71 -9.13
CA ILE A 115 6.25 -1.81 -9.56
C ILE A 115 6.99 -3.11 -9.28
N THR A 116 6.35 -4.03 -8.56
CA THR A 116 7.01 -5.26 -8.09
C THR A 116 6.21 -6.50 -8.45
N VAL A 117 6.91 -7.62 -8.67
CA VAL A 117 6.35 -8.97 -8.59
C VAL A 117 6.74 -9.56 -7.24
N ALA A 118 5.80 -10.01 -6.47
CA ALA A 118 6.05 -10.55 -5.14
C ALA A 118 5.32 -11.87 -4.90
N ILE A 119 5.82 -12.66 -3.95
CA ILE A 119 5.09 -13.80 -3.41
C ILE A 119 3.90 -13.25 -2.64
N LEU A 120 2.71 -13.76 -2.90
CA LEU A 120 1.49 -13.36 -2.20
C LEU A 120 1.68 -13.51 -0.69
N GLY A 121 1.23 -12.50 0.08
CA GLY A 121 1.36 -12.46 1.54
C GLY A 121 2.75 -12.12 2.08
N SER A 122 3.75 -11.86 1.23
CA SER A 122 5.05 -11.33 1.67
C SER A 122 4.94 -9.87 2.13
N LYS A 123 5.96 -9.37 2.84
CA LYS A 123 5.97 -7.96 3.30
C LYS A 123 5.98 -7.00 2.11
N ALA A 124 5.53 -5.77 2.33
CA ALA A 124 5.44 -4.73 1.28
C ALA A 124 6.77 -4.48 0.54
N GLY A 125 7.90 -4.58 1.23
CA GLY A 125 9.23 -4.39 0.64
C GLY A 125 9.82 -5.64 -0.04
N ASP A 126 9.22 -6.83 0.16
CA ASP A 126 9.71 -8.07 -0.42
C ASP A 126 9.23 -8.22 -1.86
N HIS A 127 10.12 -8.61 -2.75
CA HIS A 127 9.80 -8.82 -4.17
C HIS A 127 10.72 -9.89 -4.78
N VAL A 128 10.27 -10.48 -5.89
CA VAL A 128 11.07 -11.38 -6.74
C VAL A 128 11.74 -10.56 -7.84
N ASP A 129 11.01 -9.62 -8.43
CA ASP A 129 11.51 -8.64 -9.40
C ASP A 129 10.83 -7.29 -9.19
N HIS A 130 11.50 -6.21 -9.57
CA HIS A 130 10.95 -4.87 -9.44
C HIS A 130 11.50 -3.90 -10.49
N ARG A 131 10.75 -2.81 -10.72
CA ARG A 131 11.17 -1.66 -11.50
C ARG A 131 10.74 -0.38 -10.81
N PHE A 132 11.66 0.55 -10.60
CA PHE A 132 11.30 1.89 -10.10
C PHE A 132 10.45 2.64 -11.14
N THR A 133 9.40 3.32 -10.67
CA THR A 133 8.43 4.01 -11.53
C THR A 133 9.06 5.15 -12.32
N VAL A 134 10.05 5.83 -11.78
CA VAL A 134 10.84 6.87 -12.46
C VAL A 134 11.60 6.39 -13.69
N ASN A 135 11.78 5.07 -13.84
CA ASN A 135 12.45 4.48 -14.99
C ASN A 135 11.54 4.29 -16.21
N GLY A 136 10.26 4.69 -16.11
CA GLY A 136 9.31 4.70 -17.22
C GLY A 136 8.05 3.87 -16.99
N ASN A 137 7.09 4.09 -17.90
CA ASN A 137 5.80 3.41 -17.96
C ASN A 137 5.56 3.01 -19.43
N PRO A 138 5.41 1.71 -19.76
CA PRO A 138 5.27 0.58 -18.86
C PRO A 138 6.57 0.17 -18.14
N ALA A 139 6.43 -0.53 -17.01
CA ALA A 139 7.51 -1.12 -16.24
C ALA A 139 7.80 -2.55 -16.75
N PRO A 140 8.99 -2.84 -17.34
CA PRO A 140 9.35 -4.19 -17.75
C PRO A 140 9.76 -5.02 -16.51
N LEU A 141 9.16 -6.20 -16.36
CA LEU A 141 9.41 -7.16 -15.28
C LEU A 141 9.64 -8.57 -15.85
N THR A 142 10.24 -9.43 -15.01
CA THR A 142 10.46 -10.84 -15.31
C THR A 142 9.60 -11.69 -14.37
N ALA A 143 8.84 -12.61 -14.93
CA ALA A 143 8.05 -13.55 -14.15
C ALA A 143 8.96 -14.50 -13.34
N PRO A 144 8.56 -14.90 -12.12
CA PRO A 144 9.27 -15.93 -11.37
C PRO A 144 9.41 -17.25 -12.15
N ASP A 145 10.49 -17.99 -11.88
CA ASP A 145 10.73 -19.28 -12.53
C ASP A 145 9.80 -20.40 -12.03
N LYS A 146 9.20 -20.23 -10.85
CA LYS A 146 8.26 -21.20 -10.29
C LYS A 146 6.82 -20.84 -10.67
N PRO A 147 6.06 -21.79 -11.28
CA PRO A 147 4.64 -21.58 -11.54
C PRO A 147 3.85 -21.34 -10.26
N GLY A 148 2.77 -20.57 -10.34
CA GLY A 148 1.90 -20.31 -9.20
C GLY A 148 1.24 -18.95 -9.23
N THR A 149 0.56 -18.60 -8.12
CA THR A 149 -0.09 -17.32 -7.93
C THR A 149 0.87 -16.35 -7.24
N TYR A 150 1.09 -15.22 -7.87
CA TYR A 150 1.90 -14.10 -7.40
C TYR A 150 1.04 -12.84 -7.36
N VAL A 151 1.61 -11.77 -6.86
CA VAL A 151 0.96 -10.46 -6.82
C VAL A 151 1.87 -9.40 -7.46
N LEU A 152 1.31 -8.62 -8.35
CA LEU A 152 1.88 -7.34 -8.78
C LEU A 152 1.49 -6.28 -7.78
N ARG A 153 2.42 -5.42 -7.40
CA ARG A 153 2.18 -4.34 -6.44
C ARG A 153 2.73 -3.02 -6.96
N TYR A 154 1.99 -1.95 -6.74
CA TYR A 154 2.57 -0.61 -6.68
C TYR A 154 2.99 -0.35 -5.25
N VAL A 155 4.28 -0.21 -5.02
CA VAL A 155 4.85 0.03 -3.69
C VAL A 155 5.33 1.47 -3.63
N ALA A 156 4.67 2.30 -2.83
CA ALA A 156 5.12 3.65 -2.55
C ALA A 156 6.27 3.63 -1.55
N SER A 157 7.29 4.43 -1.85
CA SER A 157 8.38 4.72 -0.93
C SER A 157 7.94 5.74 0.12
N GLY A 158 8.58 5.73 1.28
CA GLY A 158 8.29 6.64 2.38
C GLY A 158 9.03 6.16 3.61
N ASN A 159 8.64 6.61 4.79
CA ASN A 159 9.21 6.11 6.05
C ASN A 159 9.05 4.59 6.21
N LYS A 160 8.04 4.02 5.57
CA LYS A 160 7.81 2.58 5.43
C LYS A 160 7.22 2.30 4.05
N ALA A 161 7.68 1.24 3.40
CA ALA A 161 7.10 0.77 2.15
C ALA A 161 5.60 0.47 2.35
N LYS A 162 4.75 1.03 1.48
CA LYS A 162 3.29 0.85 1.50
C LYS A 162 2.79 0.38 0.15
N VAL A 163 2.01 -0.69 0.14
CA VAL A 163 1.36 -1.20 -1.08
C VAL A 163 0.10 -0.37 -1.34
N LEU A 164 0.08 0.38 -2.44
CA LEU A 164 -1.05 1.24 -2.84
C LEU A 164 -2.02 0.52 -3.78
N ALA A 165 -1.53 -0.40 -4.62
CA ALA A 165 -2.37 -1.22 -5.49
C ALA A 165 -1.83 -2.64 -5.60
N ARG A 166 -2.71 -3.59 -5.89
CA ARG A 166 -2.40 -5.01 -6.10
C ARG A 166 -3.13 -5.53 -7.33
N ARG A 167 -2.49 -6.48 -8.00
CA ARG A 167 -3.11 -7.28 -9.07
C ARG A 167 -2.57 -8.71 -9.02
N VAL A 168 -3.43 -9.70 -9.19
CA VAL A 168 -3.01 -11.10 -9.30
C VAL A 168 -2.22 -11.30 -10.58
N LEU A 169 -1.16 -12.09 -10.50
CA LEU A 169 -0.40 -12.61 -11.62
C LEU A 169 -0.33 -14.14 -11.53
N THR A 170 -0.85 -14.84 -12.51
CA THR A 170 -0.66 -16.28 -12.64
C THR A 170 0.59 -16.56 -13.45
N VAL A 171 1.55 -17.28 -12.86
CA VAL A 171 2.73 -17.77 -13.57
C VAL A 171 2.47 -19.22 -13.98
N SER A 172 2.41 -19.46 -15.29
CA SER A 172 2.14 -20.78 -15.86
C SER A 172 3.44 -21.55 -16.14
N GLY A 173 3.36 -22.89 -16.07
CA GLY A 173 4.50 -23.76 -16.33
C GLY A 173 4.39 -25.11 -15.61
N ALA A 174 5.38 -25.99 -15.79
CA ALA A 174 5.48 -27.24 -15.06
C ALA A 174 6.28 -27.04 -13.77
N GLY A 175 5.82 -27.61 -12.67
CA GLY A 175 6.53 -27.61 -11.39
C GLY A 175 5.62 -27.28 -10.21
N ALA A 176 6.19 -27.35 -8.98
CA ALA A 176 5.48 -26.98 -7.76
C ALA A 176 5.46 -25.46 -7.59
N GLY A 177 4.30 -24.92 -7.26
CA GLY A 177 4.12 -23.51 -6.91
C GLY A 177 4.83 -23.12 -5.61
N PRO A 178 4.79 -21.83 -5.24
CA PRO A 178 5.47 -21.34 -4.04
C PRO A 178 4.82 -21.79 -2.72
N LEU A 179 3.61 -22.32 -2.75
CA LEU A 179 2.87 -22.75 -1.56
C LEU A 179 3.02 -24.27 -1.33
N ALA A 180 3.16 -24.63 -0.05
CA ALA A 180 3.08 -26.04 0.35
C ALA A 180 1.62 -26.56 0.19
N PRO A 181 1.42 -27.84 -0.15
CA PRO A 181 0.10 -28.44 -0.22
C PRO A 181 -0.69 -28.28 1.08
N GLY A 182 -1.98 -27.98 0.98
CA GLY A 182 -2.88 -27.81 2.14
C GLY A 182 -2.72 -26.50 2.90
N MET A 183 -1.97 -25.55 2.36
CA MET A 183 -1.86 -24.20 2.87
C MET A 183 -2.61 -23.21 1.98
N ALA A 184 -3.05 -22.10 2.59
CA ALA A 184 -3.47 -20.91 1.85
C ALA A 184 -2.77 -19.67 2.40
N VAL A 185 -2.54 -18.73 1.51
CA VAL A 185 -2.00 -17.41 1.83
C VAL A 185 -3.02 -16.37 1.40
N LEU A 186 -3.17 -15.34 2.24
CA LEU A 186 -4.08 -14.23 2.02
C LEU A 186 -3.29 -12.92 2.04
N GLU A 187 -3.71 -11.97 1.21
CA GLU A 187 -3.20 -10.62 1.20
C GLU A 187 -4.35 -9.63 0.99
N ALA A 188 -4.39 -8.58 1.79
CA ALA A 188 -5.35 -7.48 1.68
C ALA A 188 -4.72 -6.18 2.19
N ALA A 189 -5.47 -5.08 2.15
CA ALA A 189 -5.10 -3.88 2.89
C ALA A 189 -5.10 -4.19 4.40
N GLU A 190 -4.18 -3.56 5.15
CA GLU A 190 -4.08 -3.76 6.62
C GLU A 190 -5.28 -3.17 7.37
N ARG A 191 -5.98 -2.21 6.74
CA ARG A 191 -7.12 -1.47 7.29
C ARG A 191 -8.28 -1.44 6.31
N GLY A 192 -9.49 -1.38 6.85
CA GLY A 192 -10.70 -1.19 6.08
C GLY A 192 -11.77 -0.42 6.85
N VAL A 193 -12.68 0.19 6.11
CA VAL A 193 -13.78 0.99 6.68
C VAL A 193 -14.86 0.08 7.25
N ALA A 194 -15.34 0.37 8.46
CA ALA A 194 -16.44 -0.35 9.10
C ALA A 194 -17.71 -0.37 8.22
N GLY A 195 -18.28 -1.56 8.02
CA GLY A 195 -19.41 -1.77 7.11
C GLY A 195 -19.09 -1.64 5.62
N GLY A 196 -17.83 -1.39 5.24
CA GLY A 196 -17.37 -1.33 3.87
C GLY A 196 -17.02 -2.70 3.31
N GLN A 197 -16.11 -2.71 2.33
CA GLN A 197 -15.63 -3.93 1.67
C GLN A 197 -14.11 -3.88 1.54
N ILE A 198 -13.48 -5.05 1.46
CA ILE A 198 -12.05 -5.20 1.25
C ILE A 198 -11.78 -6.26 0.18
N GLU A 199 -10.83 -5.98 -0.71
CA GLU A 199 -10.33 -6.98 -1.64
C GLU A 199 -9.35 -7.91 -0.94
N VAL A 200 -9.59 -9.21 -1.04
CA VAL A 200 -8.71 -10.24 -0.49
C VAL A 200 -8.14 -11.06 -1.63
N PHE A 201 -6.86 -10.91 -1.85
CA PHE A 201 -6.05 -11.70 -2.77
C PHE A 201 -5.67 -12.99 -2.07
N TRP A 202 -5.74 -14.10 -2.78
CA TRP A 202 -5.50 -15.40 -2.17
C TRP A 202 -4.75 -16.37 -3.10
N ALA A 203 -4.02 -17.28 -2.47
CA ALA A 203 -3.49 -18.48 -3.11
C ALA A 203 -3.79 -19.66 -2.19
N GLY A 204 -4.36 -20.70 -2.73
CA GLY A 204 -4.82 -21.87 -1.97
C GLY A 204 -5.43 -22.92 -2.89
N PRO A 205 -6.07 -23.98 -2.34
CA PRO A 205 -6.63 -25.09 -3.11
C PRO A 205 -7.68 -24.66 -4.14
N GLY A 206 -8.53 -23.68 -3.81
CA GLY A 206 -9.55 -23.15 -4.73
C GLY A 206 -10.70 -24.11 -5.03
N PHE A 207 -10.98 -25.08 -4.15
CA PHE A 207 -12.04 -26.04 -4.37
C PHE A 207 -13.42 -25.43 -4.20
N ALA A 208 -14.41 -26.02 -4.87
CA ALA A 208 -15.81 -25.70 -4.65
C ALA A 208 -16.19 -25.93 -3.18
N GLY A 209 -16.77 -24.89 -2.54
CA GLY A 209 -17.09 -24.91 -1.11
C GLY A 209 -16.03 -24.30 -0.21
N ASP A 210 -14.83 -23.98 -0.71
CA ASP A 210 -13.87 -23.19 0.04
C ASP A 210 -14.36 -21.73 0.18
N MET A 211 -14.11 -21.12 1.35
CA MET A 211 -14.62 -19.80 1.70
C MET A 211 -13.54 -18.90 2.27
N ILE A 212 -13.64 -17.61 2.00
CA ILE A 212 -12.92 -16.57 2.74
C ILE A 212 -13.92 -15.88 3.67
N VAL A 213 -13.59 -15.83 4.96
CA VAL A 213 -14.48 -15.31 6.00
C VAL A 213 -13.78 -14.34 6.93
N THR A 214 -14.51 -13.35 7.47
CA THR A 214 -14.05 -12.55 8.61
C THR A 214 -14.56 -13.15 9.92
N ARG A 215 -13.72 -13.12 10.94
CA ARG A 215 -14.05 -13.53 12.31
C ARG A 215 -13.48 -12.54 13.31
N LYS A 216 -14.22 -12.25 14.37
CA LYS A 216 -13.68 -11.54 15.52
C LYS A 216 -12.60 -12.41 16.17
N ILE A 217 -11.53 -11.78 16.67
CA ILE A 217 -10.45 -12.53 17.35
C ILE A 217 -11.02 -13.34 18.51
N GLY A 218 -10.71 -14.65 18.51
CA GLY A 218 -11.22 -15.60 19.51
C GLY A 218 -12.62 -16.19 19.20
N SER A 219 -13.31 -15.75 18.14
CA SER A 219 -14.59 -16.29 17.71
C SER A 219 -14.42 -17.34 16.59
N VAL A 220 -15.30 -18.35 16.59
CA VAL A 220 -15.44 -19.30 15.49
C VAL A 220 -16.57 -18.90 14.53
N ALA A 221 -17.47 -18.01 14.96
CA ALA A 221 -18.55 -17.51 14.11
C ALA A 221 -18.00 -16.55 13.05
N ALA A 222 -18.46 -16.72 11.82
CA ALA A 222 -18.16 -15.81 10.72
C ALA A 222 -19.06 -14.56 10.81
N GLU A 223 -18.45 -13.37 10.71
CA GLU A 223 -19.18 -12.09 10.58
C GLU A 223 -19.58 -11.85 9.12
N SER A 224 -18.72 -12.27 8.18
CA SER A 224 -18.99 -12.23 6.75
C SER A 224 -18.27 -13.37 6.04
N SER A 225 -18.72 -13.72 4.83
CA SER A 225 -18.13 -14.80 4.05
C SER A 225 -18.35 -14.59 2.55
N VAL A 226 -17.38 -15.06 1.75
CA VAL A 226 -17.43 -15.10 0.28
C VAL A 226 -16.80 -16.39 -0.20
N ALA A 227 -17.42 -17.05 -1.19
CA ALA A 227 -16.85 -18.23 -1.82
C ALA A 227 -15.59 -17.87 -2.65
N VAL A 228 -14.55 -18.69 -2.60
CA VAL A 228 -13.33 -18.48 -3.39
C VAL A 228 -13.59 -18.55 -4.90
N THR A 229 -14.64 -19.27 -5.30
CA THR A 229 -15.07 -19.35 -6.71
C THR A 229 -15.63 -18.04 -7.26
N SER A 230 -15.86 -17.02 -6.41
CA SER A 230 -16.33 -15.70 -6.85
C SER A 230 -15.24 -14.87 -7.53
N GLY A 231 -13.97 -15.32 -7.47
CA GLY A 231 -12.85 -14.65 -8.15
C GLY A 231 -11.57 -14.55 -7.30
N ASN A 232 -10.57 -13.91 -7.86
CA ASN A 232 -9.35 -13.55 -7.17
C ASN A 232 -8.86 -12.18 -7.70
N PRO A 233 -8.96 -11.08 -6.93
CA PRO A 233 -9.40 -11.07 -5.53
C PRO A 233 -10.88 -11.40 -5.35
N VAL A 234 -11.24 -11.84 -4.12
CA VAL A 234 -12.65 -11.81 -3.67
C VAL A 234 -12.91 -10.48 -2.98
N VAL A 235 -14.13 -9.96 -3.12
CA VAL A 235 -14.58 -8.75 -2.41
C VAL A 235 -15.34 -9.20 -1.16
N LEU A 236 -14.74 -8.99 0.00
CA LEU A 236 -15.24 -9.44 1.30
C LEU A 236 -15.89 -8.28 2.05
N PRO A 237 -17.18 -8.36 2.46
CA PRO A 237 -17.77 -7.35 3.33
C PRO A 237 -17.06 -7.30 4.67
N LEU A 238 -16.86 -6.09 5.21
CA LEU A 238 -16.29 -5.88 6.53
C LEU A 238 -17.39 -5.70 7.58
N PRO A 239 -17.15 -6.13 8.82
CA PRO A 239 -18.05 -5.89 9.94
C PRO A 239 -18.34 -4.40 10.15
N ALA A 240 -19.57 -4.08 10.60
CA ALA A 240 -19.96 -2.69 10.91
C ALA A 240 -19.34 -2.18 12.21
N ALA A 241 -18.91 -3.06 13.11
CA ALA A 241 -18.25 -2.69 14.36
C ALA A 241 -16.74 -2.52 14.13
N PRO A 242 -16.15 -1.36 14.51
CA PRO A 242 -14.70 -1.20 14.49
C PRO A 242 -13.99 -2.20 15.39
N GLY A 243 -12.77 -2.59 15.03
CA GLY A 243 -11.96 -3.52 15.81
C GLY A 243 -10.99 -4.35 14.98
N GLN A 244 -10.32 -5.27 15.64
CA GLN A 244 -9.42 -6.21 14.99
C GLN A 244 -10.14 -7.51 14.64
N TYR A 245 -10.00 -7.93 13.38
CA TYR A 245 -10.59 -9.14 12.84
C TYR A 245 -9.54 -10.01 12.17
N LEU A 246 -9.82 -11.31 12.07
CA LEU A 246 -9.05 -12.23 11.27
C LEU A 246 -9.85 -12.61 10.03
N ILE A 247 -9.21 -12.50 8.88
CA ILE A 247 -9.71 -13.08 7.63
C ILE A 247 -9.12 -14.49 7.54
N HIS A 248 -9.97 -15.49 7.32
CA HIS A 248 -9.58 -16.89 7.22
C HIS A 248 -9.91 -17.46 5.84
N TYR A 249 -9.04 -18.31 5.32
CA TYR A 249 -9.36 -19.24 4.26
C TYR A 249 -9.82 -20.55 4.91
N LEU A 250 -11.08 -20.94 4.66
CA LEU A 250 -11.68 -22.17 5.17
C LEU A 250 -11.84 -23.18 4.04
N THR A 251 -11.47 -24.44 4.28
CA THR A 251 -11.76 -25.54 3.36
C THR A 251 -13.23 -25.94 3.44
N GLY A 252 -13.86 -26.24 2.30
CA GLY A 252 -15.27 -26.64 2.25
C GLY A 252 -15.59 -27.91 3.02
N ALA A 253 -14.69 -28.90 2.97
CA ALA A 253 -14.91 -30.23 3.53
C ALA A 253 -14.90 -30.31 5.08
N GLY A 254 -14.33 -29.33 5.78
CA GLY A 254 -14.20 -29.42 7.25
C GLY A 254 -14.22 -28.08 7.96
N GLN A 255 -14.48 -26.99 7.27
CA GLN A 255 -14.41 -25.63 7.81
C GLN A 255 -13.07 -25.35 8.51
N THR A 256 -12.01 -26.07 8.06
CA THR A 256 -10.68 -25.93 8.62
C THR A 256 -10.01 -24.69 8.07
N SER A 257 -9.47 -23.86 8.96
CA SER A 257 -8.70 -22.67 8.58
C SER A 257 -7.28 -23.08 8.17
N ILE A 258 -6.92 -22.89 6.91
CA ILE A 258 -5.60 -23.19 6.34
C ILE A 258 -4.79 -21.95 5.99
N GLY A 259 -5.35 -20.78 6.17
CA GLY A 259 -4.70 -19.47 6.02
C GLY A 259 -5.43 -18.42 6.83
N LYS A 260 -4.68 -17.42 7.33
CA LYS A 260 -5.27 -16.30 8.09
C LYS A 260 -4.50 -15.00 7.89
N LEU A 261 -5.21 -13.88 7.98
CA LEU A 261 -4.67 -12.52 7.86
C LEU A 261 -5.38 -11.61 8.88
N LEU A 262 -4.63 -10.74 9.55
CA LEU A 262 -5.19 -9.73 10.45
C LEU A 262 -5.61 -8.49 9.64
N VAL A 263 -6.78 -7.94 9.97
CA VAL A 263 -7.28 -6.67 9.43
C VAL A 263 -7.81 -5.80 10.57
N LEU A 264 -7.52 -4.50 10.51
CA LEU A 264 -8.10 -3.48 11.38
C LEU A 264 -9.29 -2.84 10.68
N VAL A 265 -10.47 -2.90 11.29
CA VAL A 265 -11.69 -2.23 10.84
C VAL A 265 -11.87 -0.95 11.65
N GLU A 266 -11.97 0.21 10.99
CA GLU A 266 -12.04 1.56 11.62
C GLU A 266 -13.05 2.48 10.94
#